data_c6ce520677580aa0e465e5ea7b9604ba
#
_entry.id   c6ce520677580aa0e465e5ea7b9604ba
#
_cell.length_a   1.000
_cell.length_b   1.000
_cell.length_c   1.000
_cell.angle_alpha   90.00
_cell.angle_beta   90.00
_cell.angle_gamma   90.00
#
_symmetry.space_group_name_H-M   'P 1'
#
loop_
_entity.id
_entity.type
_entity.pdbx_description
1 polymer ?
#
loop_
_entity_poly.entity_id
_entity_poly.type
_entity_poly.pdbx_seq_one_letter_code
_entity_poly.pdbx_strand_id
1 'polypeptide(L)'
;MTIDYEDFEKVDIRLGKIIEVEDFPEARYPSFKLKIDFGSEIGIKSSGVGAVGAHTKEELMGMLVACVVNFPPKNIGKFTSEVLTLGFQNTEGGGWILITPAKRSVKLGDKLK
;
A
#
# COMPACT_ATOMS: atom_id res chain seq x y z
N MET A 1 -10.75 19.03 13.68
CA MET A 1 -10.44 18.13 14.79
C MET A 1 -8.93 18.02 14.98
N THR A 2 -8.48 18.23 16.18
CA THR A 2 -7.05 18.15 16.54
C THR A 2 -6.79 16.82 17.24
N ILE A 3 -5.68 16.18 16.93
CA ILE A 3 -5.25 14.96 17.60
C ILE A 3 -3.88 15.17 18.23
N ASP A 4 -3.52 14.33 19.17
CA ASP A 4 -2.21 14.34 19.79
C ASP A 4 -1.23 13.51 18.97
N TYR A 5 0.06 13.77 19.13
CA TYR A 5 1.12 13.00 18.46
C TYR A 5 1.02 11.50 18.79
N GLU A 6 0.62 11.17 20.00
CA GLU A 6 0.41 9.78 20.41
C GLU A 6 -0.63 9.06 19.55
N ASP A 7 -1.66 9.78 19.08
CA ASP A 7 -2.66 9.21 18.21
C ASP A 7 -2.06 8.83 16.86
N PHE A 8 -1.17 9.67 16.34
CA PHE A 8 -0.43 9.36 15.12
C PHE A 8 0.45 8.13 15.30
N GLU A 9 1.11 8.01 16.45
CA GLU A 9 2.00 6.88 16.72
C GLU A 9 1.27 5.52 16.79
N LYS A 10 -0.03 5.53 17.04
CA LYS A 10 -0.84 4.31 17.05
C LYS A 10 -1.04 3.74 15.65
N VAL A 11 -0.94 4.56 14.64
CA VAL A 11 -1.04 4.12 13.25
C VAL A 11 0.35 3.67 12.80
N ASP A 12 0.51 2.38 12.58
CA ASP A 12 1.81 1.82 12.22
C ASP A 12 1.97 1.81 10.70
N ILE A 13 2.65 2.84 10.18
CA ILE A 13 2.89 3.01 8.75
C ILE A 13 4.32 2.60 8.44
N ARG A 14 4.50 1.64 7.55
CA ARG A 14 5.80 1.08 7.20
C ARG A 14 6.11 1.21 5.73
N LEU A 15 7.39 1.32 5.43
CA LEU A 15 7.88 1.31 4.05
C LEU A 15 7.95 -0.13 3.54
N GLY A 16 7.39 -0.35 2.36
CA GLY A 16 7.47 -1.63 1.69
C GLY A 16 7.84 -1.47 0.22
N LYS A 17 8.21 -2.58 -0.41
CA LYS A 17 8.53 -2.62 -1.83
C LYS A 17 7.57 -3.59 -2.51
N ILE A 18 6.90 -3.14 -3.55
CA ILE A 18 6.00 -3.99 -4.33
C ILE A 18 6.83 -5.02 -5.11
N ILE A 19 6.57 -6.29 -4.86
CA ILE A 19 7.30 -7.39 -5.50
C ILE A 19 6.43 -8.22 -6.44
N GLU A 20 5.11 -8.06 -6.38
CA GLU A 20 4.18 -8.77 -7.26
C GLU A 20 2.93 -7.92 -7.47
N VAL A 21 2.45 -7.88 -8.73
CA VAL A 21 1.24 -7.15 -9.10
C VAL A 21 0.39 -8.06 -9.99
N GLU A 22 -0.86 -8.27 -9.59
CA GLU A 22 -1.83 -9.04 -10.36
C GLU A 22 -3.12 -8.25 -10.55
N ASP A 23 -3.84 -8.54 -11.61
CA ASP A 23 -5.19 -8.01 -11.80
C ASP A 23 -6.11 -8.52 -10.71
N PHE A 24 -7.13 -7.73 -10.37
CA PHE A 24 -8.09 -8.10 -9.34
C PHE A 24 -9.51 -7.93 -9.87
N PRO A 25 -9.94 -8.81 -10.79
CA PRO A 25 -11.25 -8.67 -11.45
C PRO A 25 -12.44 -8.81 -10.49
N GLU A 26 -12.28 -9.54 -9.37
CA GLU A 26 -13.34 -9.74 -8.39
C GLU A 26 -13.57 -8.53 -7.49
N ALA A 27 -12.68 -7.55 -7.49
CA ALA A 27 -12.81 -6.37 -6.64
C ALA A 27 -13.97 -5.49 -7.12
N ARG A 28 -14.64 -4.84 -6.16
CA ARG A 28 -15.77 -3.96 -6.41
C ARG A 28 -15.41 -2.75 -7.27
N TYR A 29 -14.19 -2.25 -7.10
CA TYR A 29 -13.63 -1.15 -7.86
C TYR A 29 -12.41 -1.62 -8.62
N PRO A 30 -12.05 -0.99 -9.76
CA PRO A 30 -10.86 -1.38 -10.50
C PRO A 30 -9.62 -1.36 -9.59
N SER A 31 -9.02 -2.52 -9.38
CA SER A 31 -7.96 -2.70 -8.40
C SER A 31 -6.90 -3.67 -8.88
N PHE A 32 -5.76 -3.65 -8.19
CA PHE A 32 -4.71 -4.66 -8.31
C PHE A 32 -4.54 -5.41 -7.00
N LYS A 33 -4.08 -6.65 -7.07
CA LYS A 33 -3.57 -7.38 -5.91
C LYS A 33 -2.07 -7.23 -5.87
N LEU A 34 -1.55 -6.81 -4.73
CA LEU A 34 -0.12 -6.60 -4.54
C LEU A 34 0.44 -7.56 -3.51
N LYS A 35 1.70 -7.94 -3.69
CA LYS A 35 2.54 -8.47 -2.62
C LYS A 35 3.64 -7.46 -2.37
N ILE A 36 3.83 -7.13 -1.10
CA ILE A 36 4.72 -6.05 -0.67
C ILE A 36 5.69 -6.61 0.37
N ASP A 37 6.96 -6.39 0.14
CA ASP A 37 8.05 -6.82 1.03
C ASP A 37 8.39 -5.68 2.00
N PHE A 38 8.20 -5.93 3.29
CA PHE A 38 8.49 -4.97 4.36
C PHE A 38 9.80 -5.30 5.10
N GLY A 39 10.60 -6.19 4.56
CA GLY A 39 11.84 -6.60 5.20
C GLY A 39 11.66 -7.80 6.13
N SER A 40 12.75 -8.23 6.75
CA SER A 40 12.78 -9.50 7.49
C SER A 40 11.90 -9.53 8.75
N GLU A 41 11.65 -8.39 9.38
CA GLU A 41 10.84 -8.36 10.61
C GLU A 41 9.35 -8.55 10.34
N ILE A 42 8.83 -7.85 9.34
CA ILE A 42 7.41 -7.87 9.02
C ILE A 42 7.10 -8.90 7.95
N GLY A 43 8.02 -9.05 7.00
CA GLY A 43 7.87 -10.00 5.91
C GLY A 43 7.03 -9.46 4.75
N ILE A 44 6.50 -10.39 3.97
CA ILE A 44 5.72 -10.09 2.77
C ILE A 44 4.24 -10.10 3.14
N LYS A 45 3.53 -9.05 2.75
CA LYS A 45 2.09 -8.89 3.01
C LYS A 45 1.36 -8.62 1.71
N SER A 46 0.08 -8.98 1.69
CA SER A 46 -0.80 -8.72 0.56
C SER A 46 -1.63 -7.46 0.75
N SER A 47 -1.96 -6.80 -0.35
CA SER A 47 -2.80 -5.61 -0.33
C SER A 47 -3.61 -5.51 -1.62
N GLY A 48 -4.91 -5.26 -1.48
CA GLY A 48 -5.73 -4.84 -2.61
C GLY A 48 -5.65 -3.33 -2.70
N VAL A 49 -5.42 -2.77 -3.89
CA VAL A 49 -5.28 -1.33 -4.06
C VAL A 49 -5.99 -0.84 -5.33
N GLY A 50 -6.78 0.22 -5.16
CA GLY A 50 -7.53 0.82 -6.27
C GLY A 50 -6.67 1.75 -7.13
N ALA A 51 -5.57 1.26 -7.65
CA ALA A 51 -4.60 2.06 -8.39
C ALA A 51 -4.75 1.99 -9.91
N VAL A 52 -5.72 1.21 -10.40
CA VAL A 52 -6.00 1.10 -11.84
C VAL A 52 -6.45 2.47 -12.37
N GLY A 53 -5.88 2.89 -13.47
CA GLY A 53 -6.11 4.22 -14.03
C GLY A 53 -5.07 5.24 -13.60
N ALA A 54 -4.43 5.03 -12.45
CA ALA A 54 -3.37 5.90 -11.94
C ALA A 54 -1.97 5.34 -12.22
N HIS A 55 -1.82 4.02 -12.16
CA HIS A 55 -0.54 3.34 -12.41
C HIS A 55 -0.73 2.12 -13.30
N THR A 56 0.30 1.79 -14.05
CA THR A 56 0.36 0.51 -14.77
C THR A 56 1.00 -0.54 -13.86
N LYS A 57 0.82 -1.82 -14.19
CA LYS A 57 1.48 -2.90 -13.44
C LYS A 57 2.99 -2.76 -13.50
N GLU A 58 3.52 -2.35 -14.64
CA GLU A 58 4.96 -2.14 -14.85
C GLU A 58 5.51 -1.04 -13.94
N GLU A 59 4.77 0.07 -13.78
CA GLU A 59 5.17 1.14 -12.87
C GLU A 59 5.20 0.69 -11.42
N LEU A 60 4.22 -0.13 -11.02
CA LEU A 60 4.09 -0.59 -9.64
C LEU A 60 5.17 -1.58 -9.23
N MET A 61 5.66 -2.40 -10.18
CA MET A 61 6.70 -3.37 -9.86
C MET A 61 7.97 -2.69 -9.37
N GLY A 62 8.38 -3.03 -8.15
CA GLY A 62 9.57 -2.46 -7.53
C GLY A 62 9.36 -1.10 -6.89
N MET A 63 8.14 -0.55 -6.95
CA MET A 63 7.86 0.75 -6.33
C MET A 63 7.92 0.64 -4.81
N LEU A 64 8.52 1.65 -4.19
CA LEU A 64 8.49 1.80 -2.73
C LEU A 64 7.20 2.50 -2.35
N VAL A 65 6.51 1.95 -1.35
CA VAL A 65 5.19 2.45 -0.92
C VAL A 65 5.10 2.53 0.59
N ALA A 66 4.13 3.31 1.06
CA ALA A 66 3.83 3.42 2.49
C ALA A 66 2.51 2.71 2.76
N CYS A 67 2.50 1.83 3.77
CA CYS A 67 1.32 1.04 4.12
C CYS A 67 1.07 1.06 5.61
N VAL A 68 -0.21 1.08 6.00
CA VAL A 68 -0.62 0.84 7.37
C VAL A 68 -0.62 -0.67 7.59
N VAL A 69 0.15 -1.14 8.56
CA VAL A 69 0.35 -2.59 8.78
C VAL A 69 -0.38 -3.13 10.01
N ASN A 70 -1.02 -2.28 10.77
CA ASN A 70 -1.69 -2.70 12.02
C ASN A 70 -3.20 -2.56 12.02
N PHE A 71 -3.83 -2.53 10.85
CA PHE A 71 -5.27 -2.72 10.74
C PHE A 71 -5.60 -4.20 10.69
N PRO A 72 -6.80 -4.61 11.14
CA PRO A 72 -7.25 -5.97 10.91
C PRO A 72 -7.29 -6.30 9.43
N PRO A 73 -6.95 -7.52 9.02
CA PRO A 73 -7.04 -7.92 7.62
C PRO A 73 -8.47 -7.77 7.10
N LYS A 74 -8.61 -7.42 5.82
CA LYS A 74 -9.89 -7.26 5.17
C LYS A 74 -10.05 -8.30 4.06
N ASN A 75 -11.14 -9.06 4.11
CA ASN A 75 -11.44 -10.03 3.07
C ASN A 75 -12.20 -9.35 1.92
N ILE A 76 -11.72 -9.56 0.70
CA ILE A 76 -12.34 -9.08 -0.53
C ILE A 76 -12.53 -10.31 -1.42
N GLY A 77 -13.72 -10.90 -1.35
CA GLY A 77 -13.94 -12.22 -1.94
C GLY A 77 -13.05 -13.26 -1.26
N LYS A 78 -12.26 -13.98 -2.03
CA LYS A 78 -11.30 -14.98 -1.51
C LYS A 78 -9.93 -14.39 -1.20
N PHE A 79 -9.74 -13.13 -1.53
CA PHE A 79 -8.47 -12.44 -1.29
C PHE A 79 -8.48 -11.74 0.06
N THR A 80 -7.39 -11.86 0.81
CA THR A 80 -7.23 -11.16 2.08
C THR A 80 -6.23 -10.03 1.91
N SER A 81 -6.71 -8.78 2.10
CA SER A 81 -5.85 -7.60 2.11
C SER A 81 -5.36 -7.40 3.54
N GLU A 82 -4.06 -7.61 3.76
CA GLU A 82 -3.46 -7.60 5.10
C GLU A 82 -3.02 -6.21 5.53
N VAL A 83 -2.68 -5.35 4.57
CA VAL A 83 -2.21 -3.99 4.85
C VAL A 83 -2.95 -3.00 3.97
N LEU A 84 -2.99 -1.73 4.39
CA LEU A 84 -3.58 -0.64 3.60
C LEU A 84 -2.48 0.13 2.91
N THR A 85 -2.43 0.07 1.59
CA THR A 85 -1.48 0.85 0.79
C THR A 85 -2.04 2.26 0.62
N LEU A 86 -1.24 3.27 0.97
CA LEU A 86 -1.70 4.65 1.02
C LEU A 86 -1.50 5.37 -0.31
N GLY A 87 -2.45 6.24 -0.63
CA GLY A 87 -2.38 7.04 -1.85
C GLY A 87 -3.34 8.21 -1.82
N PHE A 88 -3.20 9.06 -2.82
CA PHE A 88 -4.09 10.20 -3.04
C PHE A 88 -4.94 9.94 -4.26
N GLN A 89 -6.14 10.50 -4.27
CA GLN A 89 -7.02 10.34 -5.42
C GLN A 89 -6.42 11.00 -6.66
N ASN A 90 -6.36 10.23 -7.76
CA ASN A 90 -5.93 10.75 -9.04
C ASN A 90 -7.02 11.69 -9.58
N THR A 91 -6.65 12.93 -9.92
CA THR A 91 -7.58 13.91 -10.49
C THR A 91 -7.84 13.68 -11.98
N GLU A 92 -7.04 12.82 -12.62
CA GLU A 92 -7.11 12.56 -14.05
C GLU A 92 -7.20 11.07 -14.33
N GLY A 93 -8.39 10.53 -14.59
CA GLY A 93 -8.55 9.15 -15.00
C GLY A 93 -8.85 8.14 -13.90
N GLY A 94 -8.99 8.58 -12.66
CA GLY A 94 -9.38 7.72 -11.54
C GLY A 94 -8.23 6.94 -10.91
N GLY A 95 -8.57 6.16 -9.88
CA GLY A 95 -7.60 5.38 -9.12
C GLY A 95 -6.82 6.21 -8.11
N TRP A 96 -5.99 5.52 -7.33
CA TRP A 96 -5.15 6.15 -6.32
C TRP A 96 -3.71 6.27 -6.80
N ILE A 97 -3.13 7.46 -6.68
CA ILE A 97 -1.69 7.66 -6.90
C ILE A 97 -1.01 7.32 -5.58
N LEU A 98 -0.14 6.32 -5.58
CA LEU A 98 0.45 5.80 -4.35
C LEU A 98 1.54 6.73 -3.81
N ILE A 99 1.65 6.74 -2.48
CA ILE A 99 2.69 7.50 -1.79
C ILE A 99 4.00 6.75 -1.92
N THR A 100 5.03 7.42 -2.41
CA THR A 100 6.37 6.85 -2.54
C THR A 100 7.37 7.87 -1.98
N PRO A 101 8.46 7.43 -1.37
CA PRO A 101 9.46 8.39 -0.89
C PRO A 101 10.14 9.09 -2.08
N ALA A 102 10.52 10.35 -1.88
CA ALA A 102 11.16 11.14 -2.92
C ALA A 102 12.54 10.60 -3.32
N LYS A 103 13.17 9.83 -2.44
CA LYS A 103 14.47 9.20 -2.68
C LYS A 103 14.42 7.75 -2.26
N ARG A 104 15.28 6.93 -2.87
CA ARG A 104 15.29 5.49 -2.60
C ARG A 104 16.25 5.07 -1.48
N SER A 105 16.94 6.00 -0.86
CA SER A 105 17.86 5.73 0.26
C SER A 105 17.08 5.56 1.56
N VAL A 106 16.23 4.55 1.58
CA VAL A 106 15.33 4.20 2.69
C VAL A 106 15.45 2.71 2.97
N LYS A 107 15.00 2.28 4.14
CA LYS A 107 15.08 0.89 4.57
C LYS A 107 13.69 0.26 4.60
N LEU A 108 13.55 -0.93 4.02
CA LEU A 108 12.29 -1.68 4.10
C LEU A 108 11.92 -1.95 5.55
N GLY A 109 10.65 -1.74 5.87
CA GLY A 109 10.13 -1.92 7.22
C GLY A 109 10.30 -0.71 8.13
N ASP A 110 10.94 0.36 7.66
CA ASP A 110 11.11 1.56 8.46
C ASP A 110 9.75 2.22 8.73
N LYS A 111 9.58 2.69 9.96
CA LYS A 111 8.31 3.30 10.37
C LYS A 111 8.29 4.78 9.98
N LEU A 112 7.16 5.21 9.45
CA LEU A 112 6.92 6.62 9.12
C LEU A 112 6.98 7.46 10.40
N LYS A 113 7.63 8.59 10.30
CA LYS A 113 7.81 9.50 11.44
C LYS A 113 7.15 10.85 11.18
#